data_88679f186a663889e923247278b1d967
#
_entry.id   88679f186a663889e923247278b1d967
#
_cell.length_a   1.000
_cell.length_b   1.000
_cell.length_c   1.000
_cell.angle_alpha   90.00
_cell.angle_beta   90.00
_cell.angle_gamma   90.00
#
_symmetry.space_group_name_H-M   'P 1'
#
loop_
_entity.id
_entity.type
_entity.pdbx_description
1 polymer ?
#
loop_
_entity_poly.entity_id
_entity_poly.type
_entity_poly.pdbx_seq_one_letter_code
_entity_poly.pdbx_strand_id
1 'polypeptide(L)'
;VNLTFSDNSTLTTNFVINCSGGNSLDIAKKFGLLDGYSDLHFRGEYWVADSNIKNLVKTNIYTVPRYLEFPFLDPHWIKKANGETEIGPNAVPVDSPEAYDSFITDIPTALSKISDIVTGSAKKLVLNPDFISLVSKEFLSSISKSAMVERVKKFIPAIKPENFPKRGTSGIRTPVISPEGNFVSEMIEIEGKNSFHVVNYNTPGATGAPAYSAFVVKKLQEKGILTQPKNQKDSIWNFNEIIGQA
;
A
#
# COMPACT_ATOMS: atom_id res chain seq x y z
N VAL A 1 22.51 9.44 14.09
CA VAL A 1 21.61 8.27 14.16
C VAL A 1 22.42 7.03 13.86
N ASN A 2 22.26 5.99 14.69
CA ASN A 2 22.87 4.69 14.46
C ASN A 2 21.79 3.73 13.97
N LEU A 3 22.03 3.13 12.83
CA LEU A 3 21.15 2.10 12.24
C LEU A 3 21.82 0.73 12.41
N THR A 4 21.08 -0.24 12.89
CA THR A 4 21.51 -1.65 12.94
C THR A 4 20.60 -2.45 12.01
N PHE A 5 21.20 -3.19 11.10
CA PHE A 5 20.48 -4.01 10.12
C PHE A 5 20.30 -5.45 10.64
N SER A 6 19.47 -6.23 9.97
CA SER A 6 19.17 -7.62 10.33
C SER A 6 20.38 -8.57 10.28
N ASP A 7 21.39 -8.25 9.49
CA ASP A 7 22.67 -8.96 9.42
C ASP A 7 23.67 -8.50 10.48
N ASN A 8 23.25 -7.68 11.46
CA ASN A 8 24.06 -7.05 12.50
C ASN A 8 25.08 -6.02 12.02
N SER A 9 25.06 -5.66 10.75
CA SER A 9 25.85 -4.52 10.27
C SER A 9 25.30 -3.20 10.83
N THR A 10 26.16 -2.18 10.95
CA THR A 10 25.78 -0.88 11.51
C THR A 10 26.17 0.24 10.58
N LEU A 11 25.34 1.29 10.53
CA LEU A 11 25.61 2.52 9.81
C LEU A 11 25.34 3.73 10.72
N THR A 12 26.32 4.63 10.82
CA THR A 12 26.11 5.91 11.49
C THR A 12 25.86 7.00 10.44
N THR A 13 24.80 7.76 10.60
CA THR A 13 24.42 8.87 9.71
C THR A 13 23.96 10.08 10.51
N ASN A 14 24.07 11.26 9.91
CA ASN A 14 23.61 12.51 10.51
C ASN A 14 22.10 12.68 10.41
N PHE A 15 21.48 12.11 9.38
CA PHE A 15 20.04 12.26 9.10
C PHE A 15 19.48 11.01 8.42
N VAL A 16 18.21 10.67 8.72
CA VAL A 16 17.49 9.53 8.14
C VAL A 16 16.23 10.04 7.44
N ILE A 17 16.03 9.61 6.21
CA ILE A 17 14.74 9.78 5.51
C ILE A 17 14.09 8.40 5.43
N ASN A 18 12.95 8.25 6.09
CA ASN A 18 12.17 7.02 6.09
C ASN A 18 11.07 7.08 5.02
N CYS A 19 11.26 6.33 3.94
CA CYS A 19 10.30 6.10 2.85
C CYS A 19 10.08 4.59 2.64
N SER A 20 9.97 3.82 3.73
CA SER A 20 9.98 2.35 3.72
C SER A 20 8.60 1.71 3.48
N GLY A 21 7.64 2.46 2.93
CA GLY A 21 6.34 1.92 2.52
C GLY A 21 5.58 1.29 3.69
N GLY A 22 5.26 0.00 3.60
CA GLY A 22 4.51 -0.73 4.61
C GLY A 22 5.20 -0.83 5.98
N ASN A 23 6.52 -0.65 6.04
CA ASN A 23 7.31 -0.65 7.29
C ASN A 23 7.52 0.77 7.87
N SER A 24 6.96 1.80 7.22
CA SER A 24 7.28 3.20 7.56
C SER A 24 6.78 3.62 8.93
N LEU A 25 5.63 3.11 9.38
CA LEU A 25 5.11 3.38 10.71
C LEU A 25 5.99 2.78 11.81
N ASP A 26 6.40 1.52 11.67
CA ASP A 26 7.25 0.84 12.64
C ASP A 26 8.61 1.52 12.79
N ILE A 27 9.17 2.00 11.66
CA ILE A 27 10.40 2.78 11.70
C ILE A 27 10.18 4.13 12.39
N ALA A 28 9.08 4.84 12.10
CA ALA A 28 8.76 6.11 12.75
C ALA A 28 8.61 5.94 14.28
N LYS A 29 7.97 4.85 14.73
CA LYS A 29 7.85 4.51 16.15
C LYS A 29 9.20 4.28 16.84
N LYS A 30 10.20 3.71 16.14
CA LYS A 30 11.57 3.57 16.67
C LYS A 30 12.26 4.92 16.91
N PHE A 31 11.77 5.99 16.27
CA PHE A 31 12.21 7.38 16.52
C PHE A 31 11.35 8.09 17.57
N GLY A 32 10.42 7.37 18.24
CA GLY A 32 9.52 7.96 19.24
C GLY A 32 8.40 8.83 18.63
N LEU A 33 8.04 8.56 17.37
CA LEU A 33 7.00 9.28 16.63
C LEU A 33 5.77 8.41 16.41
N LEU A 34 4.60 9.05 16.23
CA LEU A 34 3.33 8.38 15.91
C LEU A 34 2.91 7.33 16.96
N ASP A 35 3.17 7.62 18.23
CA ASP A 35 2.65 6.80 19.33
C ASP A 35 1.11 6.75 19.30
N GLY A 36 0.54 5.59 19.60
CA GLY A 36 -0.91 5.34 19.51
C GLY A 36 -1.44 5.07 18.10
N TYR A 37 -0.68 5.30 17.03
CA TYR A 37 -1.05 4.86 15.69
C TYR A 37 -0.81 3.35 15.53
N SER A 38 -1.63 2.71 14.71
CA SER A 38 -1.48 1.30 14.31
C SER A 38 -1.55 1.18 12.79
N ASP A 39 -1.32 0.00 12.27
CA ASP A 39 -1.59 -0.32 10.86
C ASP A 39 -2.14 -1.73 10.71
N LEU A 40 -2.70 -1.98 9.54
CA LEU A 40 -3.10 -3.31 9.07
C LEU A 40 -2.56 -3.52 7.67
N HIS A 41 -2.21 -4.76 7.34
CA HIS A 41 -1.71 -5.10 6.03
C HIS A 41 -2.78 -5.85 5.25
N PHE A 42 -2.99 -5.45 3.98
CA PHE A 42 -3.97 -6.08 3.09
C PHE A 42 -3.31 -6.43 1.78
N ARG A 43 -3.38 -7.70 1.41
CA ARG A 43 -2.93 -8.18 0.11
C ARG A 43 -4.06 -8.09 -0.90
N GLY A 44 -3.80 -7.40 -2.00
CA GLY A 44 -4.65 -7.37 -3.19
C GLY A 44 -4.23 -8.46 -4.16
N GLU A 45 -5.16 -9.32 -4.53
CA GLU A 45 -4.93 -10.44 -5.43
C GLU A 45 -5.71 -10.24 -6.73
N TYR A 46 -5.15 -10.76 -7.83
CA TYR A 46 -5.70 -10.59 -9.17
C TYR A 46 -5.84 -11.92 -9.89
N TRP A 47 -6.73 -11.97 -10.87
CA TRP A 47 -6.88 -13.05 -11.83
C TRP A 47 -6.71 -12.54 -13.25
N VAL A 48 -5.84 -13.19 -14.03
CA VAL A 48 -5.51 -12.80 -15.41
C VAL A 48 -6.51 -13.41 -16.38
N ALA A 49 -7.06 -12.57 -17.25
CA ALA A 49 -7.97 -12.96 -18.30
C ALA A 49 -7.24 -13.73 -19.43
N ASP A 50 -7.91 -14.72 -20.00
CA ASP A 50 -7.41 -15.43 -21.16
C ASP A 50 -7.41 -14.55 -22.43
N SER A 51 -6.78 -15.05 -23.49
CA SER A 51 -6.66 -14.35 -24.76
C SER A 51 -8.00 -14.05 -25.44
N ASN A 52 -9.03 -14.84 -25.17
CA ASN A 52 -10.34 -14.72 -25.84
C ASN A 52 -11.11 -13.51 -25.36
N ILE A 53 -10.96 -13.16 -24.06
CA ILE A 53 -11.71 -12.07 -23.46
C ILE A 53 -10.86 -10.84 -23.10
N LYS A 54 -9.53 -10.90 -23.18
CA LYS A 54 -8.64 -9.78 -22.78
C LYS A 54 -8.96 -8.45 -23.46
N ASN A 55 -9.64 -8.47 -24.62
CA ASN A 55 -10.07 -7.30 -25.39
C ASN A 55 -11.59 -7.06 -25.33
N LEU A 56 -12.32 -7.77 -24.44
CA LEU A 56 -13.77 -7.59 -24.29
C LEU A 56 -14.10 -6.13 -23.92
N VAL A 57 -13.28 -5.51 -23.09
CA VAL A 57 -13.35 -4.10 -22.76
C VAL A 57 -12.00 -3.45 -23.05
N LYS A 58 -12.02 -2.28 -23.69
CA LYS A 58 -10.82 -1.57 -24.17
C LYS A 58 -10.17 -0.65 -23.15
N THR A 59 -10.83 -0.41 -22.03
CA THR A 59 -10.40 0.50 -20.97
C THR A 59 -10.52 -0.14 -19.59
N ASN A 60 -10.02 0.54 -18.58
CA ASN A 60 -10.25 0.15 -17.18
C ASN A 60 -11.70 0.47 -16.78
N ILE A 61 -12.32 -0.42 -16.00
CA ILE A 61 -13.65 -0.17 -15.41
C ILE A 61 -13.52 -0.35 -13.90
N TYR A 62 -13.86 0.71 -13.17
CA TYR A 62 -13.89 0.75 -11.72
C TYR A 62 -15.32 0.86 -11.22
N THR A 63 -15.59 0.28 -10.07
CA THR A 63 -16.84 0.51 -9.34
C THR A 63 -16.69 1.66 -8.37
N VAL A 64 -17.82 2.30 -8.04
CA VAL A 64 -17.84 3.28 -6.94
C VAL A 64 -17.67 2.53 -5.62
N PRO A 65 -16.75 2.96 -4.73
CA PRO A 65 -16.57 2.33 -3.42
C PRO A 65 -17.88 2.34 -2.62
N ARG A 66 -18.20 1.23 -1.95
CA ARG A 66 -19.42 1.10 -1.13
C ARG A 66 -19.25 1.74 0.25
N TYR A 67 -18.03 1.69 0.77
CA TYR A 67 -17.66 2.21 2.07
C TYR A 67 -16.56 3.24 1.87
N LEU A 68 -16.89 4.51 2.01
CA LEU A 68 -15.95 5.61 1.82
C LEU A 68 -14.93 5.71 2.95
N GLU A 69 -15.29 5.20 4.12
CA GLU A 69 -14.45 5.14 5.32
C GLU A 69 -13.36 4.07 5.26
N PHE A 70 -13.48 3.10 4.35
CA PHE A 70 -12.49 2.04 4.19
C PHE A 70 -11.67 2.24 2.91
N PRO A 71 -10.32 2.14 2.98
CA PRO A 71 -9.44 2.43 1.85
C PRO A 71 -9.39 1.27 0.83
N PHE A 72 -10.53 0.60 0.59
CA PHE A 72 -10.62 -0.56 -0.30
C PHE A 72 -11.50 -0.26 -1.50
N LEU A 73 -11.05 -0.75 -2.65
CA LEU A 73 -11.81 -0.73 -3.89
C LEU A 73 -12.40 -2.12 -4.14
N ASP A 74 -13.65 -2.17 -4.59
CA ASP A 74 -14.21 -3.41 -5.13
C ASP A 74 -13.40 -3.88 -6.34
N PRO A 75 -13.32 -5.19 -6.64
CA PRO A 75 -12.64 -5.70 -7.82
C PRO A 75 -13.11 -5.01 -9.08
N HIS A 76 -12.17 -4.65 -9.93
CA HIS A 76 -12.37 -3.93 -11.16
C HIS A 76 -11.69 -4.64 -12.33
N TRP A 77 -11.97 -4.18 -13.55
CA TRP A 77 -11.34 -4.67 -14.78
C TRP A 77 -10.17 -3.77 -15.10
N ILE A 78 -8.98 -4.36 -15.24
CA ILE A 78 -7.74 -3.63 -15.46
C ILE A 78 -7.12 -4.05 -16.78
N LYS A 79 -6.78 -3.07 -17.60
CA LYS A 79 -6.00 -3.24 -18.81
C LYS A 79 -4.58 -2.74 -18.56
N LYS A 80 -3.60 -3.64 -18.59
CA LYS A 80 -2.19 -3.31 -18.39
C LYS A 80 -1.52 -2.80 -19.67
N ALA A 81 -0.44 -2.03 -19.52
CA ALA A 81 0.35 -1.52 -20.64
C ALA A 81 0.96 -2.64 -21.51
N ASN A 82 1.27 -3.81 -20.93
CA ASN A 82 1.77 -4.98 -21.65
C ASN A 82 0.67 -5.75 -22.41
N GLY A 83 -0.58 -5.26 -22.40
CA GLY A 83 -1.72 -5.86 -23.09
C GLY A 83 -2.42 -6.99 -22.31
N GLU A 84 -1.94 -7.37 -21.13
CA GLU A 84 -2.67 -8.25 -20.23
C GLU A 84 -3.91 -7.55 -19.67
N THR A 85 -4.89 -8.36 -19.27
CA THR A 85 -6.10 -7.90 -18.63
C THR A 85 -6.32 -8.72 -17.37
N GLU A 86 -6.69 -8.05 -16.28
CA GLU A 86 -6.90 -8.69 -14.99
C GLU A 86 -8.20 -8.20 -14.34
N ILE A 87 -8.73 -9.01 -13.44
CA ILE A 87 -9.77 -8.61 -12.50
C ILE A 87 -9.22 -8.68 -11.07
N GLY A 88 -9.63 -7.73 -10.24
CA GLY A 88 -9.15 -7.55 -8.88
C GLY A 88 -8.98 -6.07 -8.54
N PRO A 89 -8.33 -5.73 -7.43
CA PRO A 89 -7.95 -6.63 -6.35
C PRO A 89 -9.12 -7.00 -5.43
N ASN A 90 -8.91 -8.01 -4.60
CA ASN A 90 -9.53 -8.11 -3.28
C ASN A 90 -8.66 -7.37 -2.23
N ALA A 91 -9.01 -7.50 -0.95
CA ALA A 91 -8.25 -6.91 0.15
C ALA A 91 -8.20 -7.89 1.33
N VAL A 92 -7.27 -8.83 1.28
CA VAL A 92 -7.17 -9.91 2.27
C VAL A 92 -6.20 -9.52 3.38
N PRO A 93 -6.60 -9.58 4.67
CA PRO A 93 -5.68 -9.32 5.76
C PRO A 93 -4.52 -10.30 5.76
N VAL A 94 -3.31 -9.76 5.99
CA VAL A 94 -2.07 -10.52 6.14
C VAL A 94 -1.27 -9.97 7.33
N ASP A 95 -0.32 -10.73 7.83
CA ASP A 95 0.44 -10.37 9.04
C ASP A 95 1.57 -9.37 8.80
N SER A 96 2.00 -9.20 7.56
CA SER A 96 3.21 -8.45 7.24
C SER A 96 3.08 -7.71 5.91
N PRO A 97 3.78 -6.56 5.73
CA PRO A 97 3.87 -5.89 4.43
C PRO A 97 4.66 -6.70 3.39
N GLU A 98 5.26 -7.82 3.77
CA GLU A 98 6.02 -8.73 2.90
C GLU A 98 5.26 -10.03 2.58
N ALA A 99 4.02 -10.21 3.05
CA ALA A 99 3.23 -11.43 2.90
C ALA A 99 2.57 -11.55 1.50
N TYR A 100 3.36 -11.49 0.42
CA TYR A 100 2.87 -11.51 -0.96
C TYR A 100 2.23 -12.84 -1.36
N ASP A 101 2.75 -13.96 -0.85
CA ASP A 101 2.34 -15.31 -1.27
C ASP A 101 1.65 -16.11 -0.15
N SER A 102 1.66 -15.61 1.07
CA SER A 102 1.09 -16.28 2.25
C SER A 102 0.18 -15.36 3.04
N PHE A 103 -0.65 -15.90 3.93
CA PHE A 103 -1.42 -15.13 4.91
C PHE A 103 -0.60 -14.79 6.14
N ILE A 104 0.37 -15.65 6.44
CA ILE A 104 1.27 -15.56 7.59
C ILE A 104 2.69 -15.72 7.06
N THR A 105 3.53 -14.75 7.35
CA THR A 105 4.96 -14.77 6.98
C THR A 105 5.72 -15.71 7.90
N ASP A 106 5.55 -15.52 9.21
CA ASP A 106 6.07 -16.41 10.25
C ASP A 106 5.23 -16.23 11.54
N ILE A 107 5.33 -17.18 12.45
CA ILE A 107 4.54 -17.20 13.70
C ILE A 107 4.86 -16.00 14.60
N PRO A 108 6.12 -15.62 14.87
CA PRO A 108 6.45 -14.45 15.66
C PRO A 108 5.83 -13.16 15.11
N THR A 109 5.94 -12.92 13.81
CA THR A 109 5.35 -11.74 13.14
C THR A 109 3.83 -11.72 13.28
N ALA A 110 3.16 -12.84 13.05
CA ALA A 110 1.71 -12.96 13.21
C ALA A 110 1.26 -12.68 14.65
N LEU A 111 1.96 -13.23 15.65
CA LEU A 111 1.65 -12.98 17.06
C LEU A 111 1.89 -11.52 17.46
N SER A 112 2.96 -10.90 16.96
CA SER A 112 3.23 -9.48 17.17
C SER A 112 2.11 -8.62 16.58
N LYS A 113 1.68 -8.90 15.35
CA LYS A 113 0.57 -8.16 14.71
C LYS A 113 -0.76 -8.35 15.45
N ILE A 114 -1.07 -9.55 15.91
CA ILE A 114 -2.26 -9.80 16.74
C ILE A 114 -2.19 -9.00 18.04
N SER A 115 -1.04 -8.97 18.70
CA SER A 115 -0.82 -8.16 19.90
C SER A 115 -1.08 -6.69 19.62
N ASP A 116 -0.51 -6.14 18.55
CA ASP A 116 -0.70 -4.74 18.13
C ASP A 116 -2.17 -4.41 17.86
N ILE A 117 -2.91 -5.33 17.23
CA ILE A 117 -4.34 -5.15 16.98
C ILE A 117 -5.13 -5.12 18.30
N VAL A 118 -4.86 -6.06 19.19
CA VAL A 118 -5.62 -6.20 20.45
C VAL A 118 -5.33 -5.07 21.43
N THR A 119 -4.08 -4.62 21.49
CA THR A 119 -3.64 -3.57 22.44
C THR A 119 -3.71 -2.16 21.85
N GLY A 120 -3.64 -2.04 20.52
CA GLY A 120 -3.56 -0.77 19.81
C GLY A 120 -4.93 -0.20 19.38
N SER A 121 -4.86 0.87 18.59
CA SER A 121 -6.03 1.58 18.05
C SER A 121 -6.82 0.74 17.04
N ALA A 122 -6.20 -0.21 16.35
CA ALA A 122 -6.84 -1.10 15.40
C ALA A 122 -7.95 -1.97 16.01
N LYS A 123 -7.95 -2.18 17.34
CA LYS A 123 -8.99 -2.92 18.05
C LYS A 123 -10.40 -2.40 17.77
N LYS A 124 -10.57 -1.09 17.73
CA LYS A 124 -11.89 -0.47 17.48
C LYS A 124 -12.40 -0.82 16.09
N LEU A 125 -11.50 -0.82 15.11
CA LEU A 125 -11.82 -1.13 13.72
C LEU A 125 -12.17 -2.60 13.54
N VAL A 126 -11.39 -3.53 14.08
CA VAL A 126 -11.62 -4.98 13.91
C VAL A 126 -12.87 -5.47 14.67
N LEU A 127 -13.42 -4.67 15.58
CA LEU A 127 -14.70 -4.92 16.24
C LEU A 127 -15.90 -4.29 15.50
N ASN A 128 -15.66 -3.51 14.45
CA ASN A 128 -16.71 -2.89 13.64
C ASN A 128 -17.41 -3.96 12.76
N PRO A 129 -18.75 -4.16 12.87
CA PRO A 129 -19.47 -5.17 12.10
C PRO A 129 -19.35 -4.99 10.57
N ASP A 130 -19.35 -3.74 10.07
CA ASP A 130 -19.21 -3.45 8.64
C ASP A 130 -17.82 -3.82 8.13
N PHE A 131 -16.79 -3.55 8.93
CA PHE A 131 -15.43 -3.96 8.62
C PHE A 131 -15.29 -5.48 8.60
N ILE A 132 -15.85 -6.20 9.59
CA ILE A 132 -15.85 -7.67 9.62
C ILE A 132 -16.57 -8.24 8.40
N SER A 133 -17.74 -7.69 8.05
CA SER A 133 -18.49 -8.11 6.85
C SER A 133 -17.69 -7.90 5.58
N LEU A 134 -16.99 -6.77 5.45
CA LEU A 134 -16.14 -6.46 4.31
C LEU A 134 -14.99 -7.46 4.22
N VAL A 135 -14.21 -7.64 5.29
CA VAL A 135 -13.09 -8.57 5.36
C VAL A 135 -13.52 -10.01 5.01
N SER A 136 -14.69 -10.45 5.47
CA SER A 136 -15.21 -11.77 5.15
C SER A 136 -15.49 -11.94 3.64
N LYS A 137 -16.03 -10.91 2.97
CA LYS A 137 -16.25 -10.92 1.51
C LYS A 137 -14.94 -10.92 0.74
N GLU A 138 -13.97 -10.16 1.21
CA GLU A 138 -12.63 -10.11 0.61
C GLU A 138 -11.94 -11.46 0.73
N PHE A 139 -12.02 -12.11 1.88
CA PHE A 139 -11.48 -13.43 2.10
C PHE A 139 -12.13 -14.49 1.18
N LEU A 140 -13.46 -14.46 1.01
CA LEU A 140 -14.15 -15.32 0.05
C LEU A 140 -13.64 -15.12 -1.38
N SER A 141 -13.35 -13.89 -1.79
CA SER A 141 -12.79 -13.61 -3.11
C SER A 141 -11.33 -14.07 -3.27
N SER A 142 -10.62 -14.31 -2.18
CA SER A 142 -9.26 -14.88 -2.20
C SER A 142 -9.29 -16.40 -2.42
N ILE A 143 -10.15 -17.11 -1.69
CA ILE A 143 -10.23 -18.57 -1.76
C ILE A 143 -11.09 -19.07 -2.92
N SER A 144 -11.96 -18.23 -3.49
CA SER A 144 -12.86 -18.58 -4.58
C SER A 144 -12.75 -17.61 -5.76
N LYS A 145 -12.17 -18.09 -6.86
CA LYS A 145 -12.16 -17.37 -8.14
C LYS A 145 -13.57 -16.98 -8.59
N SER A 146 -14.53 -17.89 -8.44
CA SER A 146 -15.93 -17.63 -8.79
C SER A 146 -16.52 -16.47 -8.01
N ALA A 147 -16.21 -16.35 -6.71
CA ALA A 147 -16.66 -15.23 -5.90
C ALA A 147 -16.10 -13.88 -6.41
N MET A 148 -14.83 -13.85 -6.82
CA MET A 148 -14.22 -12.67 -7.44
C MET A 148 -14.91 -12.32 -8.77
N VAL A 149 -15.10 -13.30 -9.64
CA VAL A 149 -15.75 -13.13 -10.96
C VAL A 149 -17.19 -12.62 -10.81
N GLU A 150 -17.97 -13.15 -9.87
CA GLU A 150 -19.35 -12.71 -9.65
C GLU A 150 -19.46 -11.23 -9.22
N ARG A 151 -18.44 -10.70 -8.57
CA ARG A 151 -18.38 -9.25 -8.24
C ARG A 151 -18.23 -8.42 -9.50
N VAL A 152 -17.36 -8.84 -10.43
CA VAL A 152 -17.08 -8.14 -11.69
C VAL A 152 -18.18 -8.34 -12.73
N LYS A 153 -18.88 -9.50 -12.74
CA LYS A 153 -20.03 -9.79 -13.60
C LYS A 153 -21.16 -8.76 -13.47
N LYS A 154 -21.24 -8.06 -12.36
CA LYS A 154 -22.27 -7.00 -12.16
C LYS A 154 -22.18 -5.88 -13.21
N PHE A 155 -20.98 -5.63 -13.74
CA PHE A 155 -20.76 -4.60 -14.76
C PHE A 155 -20.14 -5.17 -16.06
N ILE A 156 -19.65 -6.42 -16.07
CA ILE A 156 -19.22 -7.15 -17.26
C ILE A 156 -19.90 -8.53 -17.28
N PRO A 157 -21.19 -8.64 -17.65
CA PRO A 157 -21.96 -9.88 -17.51
C PRO A 157 -21.43 -11.06 -18.34
N ALA A 158 -20.65 -10.79 -19.41
CA ALA A 158 -20.18 -11.81 -20.35
C ALA A 158 -19.04 -12.70 -19.79
N ILE A 159 -18.39 -12.33 -18.67
CA ILE A 159 -17.27 -13.10 -18.13
C ILE A 159 -17.72 -14.33 -17.34
N LYS A 160 -16.85 -15.34 -17.32
CA LYS A 160 -17.04 -16.59 -16.58
C LYS A 160 -15.75 -16.95 -15.83
N PRO A 161 -15.80 -17.77 -14.75
CA PRO A 161 -14.59 -18.18 -14.02
C PRO A 161 -13.52 -18.86 -14.90
N GLU A 162 -13.95 -19.59 -15.94
CA GLU A 162 -13.06 -20.28 -16.88
C GLU A 162 -12.18 -19.31 -17.68
N ASN A 163 -12.65 -18.08 -17.85
CA ASN A 163 -11.91 -17.03 -18.58
C ASN A 163 -10.69 -16.49 -17.81
N PHE A 164 -10.46 -16.94 -16.60
CA PHE A 164 -9.35 -16.50 -15.73
C PHE A 164 -8.51 -17.71 -15.30
N PRO A 165 -7.62 -18.21 -16.18
CA PRO A 165 -6.90 -19.48 -15.94
C PRO A 165 -5.79 -19.36 -14.89
N LYS A 166 -5.23 -18.18 -14.65
CA LYS A 166 -4.09 -18.00 -13.75
C LYS A 166 -4.26 -16.81 -12.81
N ARG A 167 -3.59 -16.84 -11.65
CA ARG A 167 -3.46 -15.69 -10.77
C ARG A 167 -2.50 -14.65 -11.37
N GLY A 168 -2.78 -13.39 -11.13
CA GLY A 168 -1.88 -12.27 -11.38
C GLY A 168 -0.89 -12.06 -10.25
N THR A 169 -0.11 -10.99 -10.35
CA THR A 169 0.77 -10.55 -9.26
C THR A 169 -0.04 -9.93 -8.13
N SER A 170 0.36 -10.19 -6.89
CA SER A 170 -0.24 -9.54 -5.72
C SER A 170 0.49 -8.24 -5.36
N GLY A 171 -0.20 -7.37 -4.62
CA GLY A 171 0.36 -6.16 -4.04
C GLY A 171 -0.13 -6.00 -2.61
N ILE A 172 0.67 -5.40 -1.73
CA ILE A 172 0.27 -5.17 -0.35
C ILE A 172 0.06 -3.67 -0.10
N ARG A 173 -1.03 -3.35 0.57
CA ARG A 173 -1.34 -2.02 1.08
C ARG A 173 -1.33 -2.07 2.60
N THR A 174 -0.70 -1.07 3.22
CA THR A 174 -0.61 -0.93 4.67
C THR A 174 -1.22 0.40 5.10
N PRO A 175 -2.55 0.50 5.18
CA PRO A 175 -3.19 1.70 5.68
C PRO A 175 -2.93 1.87 7.19
N VAL A 176 -2.65 3.11 7.57
CA VAL A 176 -2.45 3.51 8.95
C VAL A 176 -3.79 3.81 9.62
N ILE A 177 -3.87 3.50 10.90
CA ILE A 177 -5.04 3.71 11.77
C ILE A 177 -4.65 4.72 12.83
N SER A 178 -5.45 5.78 12.97
CA SER A 178 -5.25 6.81 13.97
C SER A 178 -5.52 6.29 15.40
N PRO A 179 -5.11 7.02 16.45
CA PRO A 179 -5.41 6.66 17.84
C PRO A 179 -6.91 6.54 18.14
N GLU A 180 -7.77 7.21 17.34
CA GLU A 180 -9.23 7.14 17.45
C GLU A 180 -9.80 5.84 16.86
N GLY A 181 -8.99 5.08 16.09
CA GLY A 181 -9.38 3.81 15.48
C GLY A 181 -9.95 3.96 14.06
N ASN A 182 -9.66 5.06 13.38
CA ASN A 182 -10.09 5.31 11.99
C ASN A 182 -8.90 5.17 11.03
N PHE A 183 -9.16 4.72 9.80
CA PHE A 183 -8.14 4.79 8.75
C PHE A 183 -7.77 6.23 8.46
N VAL A 184 -6.47 6.48 8.34
CA VAL A 184 -5.93 7.77 7.92
C VAL A 184 -6.00 7.84 6.39
N SER A 185 -6.71 8.83 5.85
CA SER A 185 -6.89 9.01 4.40
C SER A 185 -5.64 9.59 3.74
N GLU A 186 -4.99 10.54 4.43
CA GLU A 186 -3.86 11.29 3.90
C GLU A 186 -2.52 10.64 4.26
N MET A 187 -1.49 10.96 3.50
CA MET A 187 -0.14 10.61 3.92
C MET A 187 0.27 11.48 5.12
N ILE A 188 1.16 10.94 5.94
CA ILE A 188 1.70 11.60 7.11
C ILE A 188 3.17 11.94 6.83
N GLU A 189 3.49 13.24 6.82
CA GLU A 189 4.86 13.73 6.88
C GLU A 189 5.17 14.16 8.31
N ILE A 190 6.19 13.57 8.92
CA ILE A 190 6.57 13.93 10.28
C ILE A 190 8.09 14.04 10.42
N GLU A 191 8.52 15.08 11.11
CA GLU A 191 9.93 15.32 11.41
C GLU A 191 10.26 14.89 12.84
N GLY A 192 11.34 14.15 12.98
CA GLY A 192 11.94 13.82 14.26
C GLY A 192 13.29 14.48 14.43
N LYS A 193 13.93 14.23 15.54
CA LYS A 193 15.31 14.67 15.75
C LYS A 193 16.24 13.92 14.78
N ASN A 194 16.78 14.63 13.80
CA ASN A 194 17.64 14.09 12.74
C ASN A 194 16.95 13.05 11.85
N SER A 195 15.65 13.20 11.61
CA SER A 195 14.92 12.30 10.72
C SER A 195 13.70 12.97 10.07
N PHE A 196 13.30 12.45 8.92
CA PHE A 196 12.07 12.79 8.22
C PHE A 196 11.37 11.48 7.80
N HIS A 197 10.08 11.37 8.05
CA HIS A 197 9.33 10.16 7.80
C HIS A 197 8.13 10.44 6.91
N VAL A 198 7.99 9.65 5.86
CA VAL A 198 6.82 9.57 4.99
C VAL A 198 6.08 8.29 5.34
N VAL A 199 4.91 8.43 5.95
CA VAL A 199 4.09 7.31 6.42
C VAL A 199 2.74 7.36 5.74
N ASN A 200 2.11 6.22 5.51
CA ASN A 200 0.80 6.12 4.86
C ASN A 200 0.78 6.71 3.43
N TYR A 201 1.87 6.56 2.67
CA TYR A 201 1.91 7.02 1.28
C TYR A 201 1.05 6.10 0.40
N ASN A 202 -0.14 6.57 0.06
CA ASN A 202 -1.18 5.80 -0.61
C ASN A 202 -1.20 5.99 -2.14
N THR A 203 -2.24 5.42 -2.79
CA THR A 203 -2.51 5.60 -4.22
C THR A 203 -2.77 7.09 -4.54
N PRO A 204 -2.18 7.64 -5.62
CA PRO A 204 -1.43 6.97 -6.70
C PRO A 204 0.10 6.90 -6.47
N GLY A 205 0.53 6.12 -5.51
CA GLY A 205 1.90 6.08 -5.01
C GLY A 205 2.97 5.96 -6.10
N ALA A 206 2.89 4.96 -6.96
CA ALA A 206 3.92 4.73 -7.98
C ALA A 206 4.02 5.87 -9.01
N THR A 207 2.89 6.40 -9.47
CA THR A 207 2.87 7.50 -10.46
C THR A 207 3.19 8.86 -9.84
N GLY A 208 2.83 9.08 -8.59
CA GLY A 208 3.13 10.32 -7.85
C GLY A 208 4.56 10.36 -7.28
N ALA A 209 5.23 9.22 -7.12
CA ALA A 209 6.51 9.12 -6.44
C ALA A 209 7.61 10.04 -7.00
N PRO A 210 7.81 10.20 -8.32
CA PRO A 210 8.85 11.09 -8.83
C PRO A 210 8.64 12.55 -8.43
N ALA A 211 7.42 13.07 -8.61
CA ALA A 211 7.09 14.44 -8.27
C ALA A 211 7.14 14.68 -6.75
N TYR A 212 6.58 13.74 -5.98
CA TYR A 212 6.58 13.83 -4.52
C TYR A 212 8.00 13.73 -3.93
N SER A 213 8.85 12.84 -4.48
CA SER A 213 10.25 12.73 -4.05
C SER A 213 11.01 14.02 -4.30
N ALA A 214 10.81 14.67 -5.45
CA ALA A 214 11.41 15.95 -5.77
C ALA A 214 10.94 17.05 -4.79
N PHE A 215 9.65 17.08 -4.46
CA PHE A 215 9.08 17.99 -3.46
C PHE A 215 9.73 17.78 -2.08
N VAL A 216 9.86 16.54 -1.60
CA VAL A 216 10.51 16.23 -0.32
C VAL A 216 11.97 16.68 -0.32
N VAL A 217 12.72 16.39 -1.39
CA VAL A 217 14.12 16.81 -1.52
C VAL A 217 14.23 18.34 -1.45
N LYS A 218 13.40 19.07 -2.21
CA LYS A 218 13.36 20.54 -2.18
C LYS A 218 13.09 21.05 -0.77
N LYS A 219 12.07 20.54 -0.09
CA LYS A 219 11.71 20.88 1.29
C LYS A 219 12.89 20.71 2.27
N LEU A 220 13.62 19.60 2.16
CA LEU A 220 14.78 19.32 3.01
C LEU A 220 16.00 20.16 2.65
N GLN A 221 16.17 20.57 1.39
CA GLN A 221 17.20 21.51 0.95
C GLN A 221 16.93 22.93 1.47
N GLU A 222 15.69 23.41 1.38
CA GLU A 222 15.27 24.72 1.92
C GLU A 222 15.48 24.81 3.43
N LYS A 223 15.40 23.67 4.15
CA LYS A 223 15.74 23.58 5.57
C LYS A 223 17.24 23.43 5.86
N GLY A 224 18.08 23.38 4.85
CA GLY A 224 19.52 23.19 5.00
C GLY A 224 19.95 21.79 5.47
N ILE A 225 19.02 20.80 5.42
CA ILE A 225 19.29 19.41 5.83
C ILE A 225 20.01 18.66 4.70
N LEU A 226 19.56 18.86 3.46
CA LEU A 226 20.22 18.31 2.28
C LEU A 226 20.97 19.40 1.53
N THR A 227 22.17 19.07 1.05
CA THR A 227 22.95 19.94 0.17
C THR A 227 22.66 19.63 -1.29
N GLN A 228 22.81 20.61 -2.16
CA GLN A 228 22.76 20.40 -3.61
C GLN A 228 23.87 19.42 -4.02
N PRO A 229 23.55 18.44 -4.91
CA PRO A 229 24.56 17.52 -5.41
C PRO A 229 25.63 18.30 -6.20
N LYS A 230 26.92 18.01 -5.94
CA LYS A 230 28.04 18.68 -6.62
C LYS A 230 28.09 18.39 -8.13
N ASN A 231 27.56 17.25 -8.56
CA ASN A 231 27.48 16.84 -9.94
C ASN A 231 26.04 16.41 -10.25
N GLN A 232 25.31 17.20 -11.00
CA GLN A 232 24.06 16.77 -11.61
C GLN A 232 24.43 15.93 -12.85
N LYS A 233 24.21 14.61 -12.77
CA LYS A 233 24.19 13.76 -13.97
C LYS A 233 22.86 13.97 -14.66
N ASP A 234 22.87 13.94 -16.00
CA ASP A 234 21.64 13.91 -16.77
C ASP A 234 20.75 12.76 -16.27
N SER A 235 19.57 13.12 -15.82
CA SER A 235 18.58 12.20 -15.28
C SER A 235 17.39 12.14 -16.24
N ILE A 236 16.75 10.97 -16.33
CA ILE A 236 15.45 10.83 -17.03
C ILE A 236 14.41 11.83 -16.49
N TRP A 237 14.54 12.19 -15.21
CA TRP A 237 13.67 13.14 -14.52
C TRP A 237 14.47 14.43 -14.26
N ASN A 238 14.06 15.51 -14.93
CA ASN A 238 14.64 16.82 -14.67
C ASN A 238 14.02 17.38 -13.38
N PHE A 239 14.82 17.42 -12.31
CA PHE A 239 14.38 17.91 -11.00
C PHE A 239 13.79 19.33 -11.06
N ASN A 240 14.44 20.24 -11.79
CA ASN A 240 14.02 21.65 -11.87
C ASN A 240 12.69 21.79 -12.62
N GLU A 241 12.43 20.98 -13.64
CA GLU A 241 11.16 20.97 -14.34
C GLU A 241 10.04 20.43 -13.45
N ILE A 242 10.29 19.35 -12.70
CA ILE A 242 9.30 18.76 -11.80
C ILE A 242 8.89 19.76 -10.71
N ILE A 243 9.85 20.39 -10.03
CA ILE A 243 9.56 21.33 -8.94
C ILE A 243 9.05 22.68 -9.41
N GLY A 244 9.30 23.07 -10.65
CA GLY A 244 8.79 24.31 -11.24
C GLY A 244 7.35 24.23 -11.71
N GLN A 245 6.79 23.00 -11.77
CA GLN A 245 5.40 22.72 -12.13
C GLN A 245 4.47 22.55 -10.91
N ALA A 246 4.99 22.62 -9.70
CA ALA A 246 4.27 22.42 -8.44
C ALA A 246 3.85 23.74 -7.78
#